data_83df4c8b0bace6f3377d2c74e56313ac
#
_entry.id   83df4c8b0bace6f3377d2c74e56313ac
#
_cell.length_a   1.000
_cell.length_b   1.000
_cell.length_c   1.000
_cell.angle_alpha   90.00
_cell.angle_beta   90.00
_cell.angle_gamma   90.00
#
_symmetry.space_group_name_H-M   'P 1'
#
loop_
_entity.id
_entity.type
_entity.pdbx_description
1 polymer ?
#
loop_
_entity_poly.entity_id
_entity_poly.type
_entity_poly.pdbx_seq_one_letter_code
_entity_poly.pdbx_strand_id
1 'polypeptide(L)'
;MRNPSLLGAAAPFALTLAGCAATQPGGPIEDREAGVASGSECTADSTQRFIGQTASSETGAAILAATNSRTLRWGPPDSMFTMDYRPDRVTVMYDAQSRITEIRCG
;
A
#
# COMPACT_ATOMS: atom_id res chain seq x y z
N MET A 1 -51.59 40.65 -28.13
CA MET A 1 -51.12 40.22 -28.04
C MET A 1 -50.22 39.75 -27.53
N ARG A 2 -49.86 39.43 -27.24
CA ARG A 2 -49.03 38.93 -26.80
C ARG A 2 -48.19 38.44 -26.28
N ASN A 3 -47.57 38.03 -25.88
CA ASN A 3 -46.73 37.49 -25.51
C ASN A 3 -46.04 36.97 -24.81
N PRO A 4 -45.45 36.64 -24.63
CA PRO A 4 -44.81 36.14 -24.05
C PRO A 4 -43.96 35.61 -23.63
N SER A 5 -43.34 35.30 -23.30
CA SER A 5 -42.56 34.78 -22.93
C SER A 5 -41.79 34.35 -22.38
N LEU A 6 -41.35 33.99 -21.96
CA LEU A 6 -40.63 33.56 -21.45
C LEU A 6 -39.88 32.88 -21.05
N LEU A 7 -39.28 32.50 -20.91
CA LEU A 7 -38.57 31.77 -20.63
C LEU A 7 -37.76 31.57 -19.89
N GLY A 8 -37.51 31.14 -19.22
CA GLY A 8 -36.69 30.85 -18.18
C GLY A 8 -35.68 29.86 -18.51
N ALA A 9 -34.68 30.25 -18.71
CA ALA A 9 -33.63 29.34 -19.00
C ALA A 9 -33.05 28.85 -17.71
N ALA A 10 -33.30 27.71 -17.40
CA ALA A 10 -32.64 27.12 -16.29
C ALA A 10 -31.24 26.73 -16.69
N ALA A 11 -30.30 27.28 -16.06
CA ALA A 11 -28.94 26.89 -16.29
C ALA A 11 -28.62 25.68 -15.43
N PRO A 12 -28.32 24.56 -16.01
CA PRO A 12 -27.93 23.46 -15.23
C PRO A 12 -26.54 23.65 -14.70
N PHE A 13 -26.40 23.39 -13.48
CA PHE A 13 -25.11 23.39 -12.88
C PHE A 13 -24.50 22.07 -13.00
N ALA A 14 -23.56 21.95 -13.78
CA ALA A 14 -22.75 20.74 -13.79
C ALA A 14 -21.66 20.91 -12.77
N LEU A 15 -21.86 20.35 -11.65
CA LEU A 15 -20.79 20.30 -10.72
C LEU A 15 -19.96 19.11 -11.03
N THR A 16 -18.87 19.35 -11.65
CA THR A 16 -17.94 18.29 -11.86
C THR A 16 -17.00 18.27 -10.68
N LEU A 17 -17.26 17.34 -9.85
CA LEU A 17 -16.30 17.06 -8.82
C LEU A 17 -15.25 16.18 -9.39
N ALA A 18 -14.15 16.75 -9.67
CA ALA A 18 -13.00 15.95 -10.02
C ALA A 18 -12.34 15.52 -8.74
N GLY A 19 -12.68 14.34 -8.30
CA GLY A 19 -11.98 13.75 -7.21
C GLY A 19 -10.65 13.25 -7.70
N CYS A 20 -9.63 13.97 -7.39
CA CYS A 20 -8.31 13.49 -7.68
C CYS A 20 -7.87 12.61 -6.56
N ALA A 21 -7.93 11.34 -6.79
CA ALA A 21 -7.19 10.43 -5.95
C ALA A 21 -5.73 10.58 -6.36
N ALA A 22 -5.01 11.31 -5.60
CA ALA A 22 -3.60 11.46 -5.89
C ALA A 22 -2.89 10.21 -5.45
N THR A 23 -2.66 9.34 -6.37
CA THR A 23 -1.73 8.27 -6.15
C THR A 23 -0.37 8.89 -6.35
N GLN A 24 0.44 8.88 -5.34
CA GLN A 24 1.80 9.32 -5.49
C GLN A 24 2.70 8.14 -5.77
N PRO A 25 3.06 7.92 -7.01
CA PRO A 25 4.06 6.93 -7.29
C PRO A 25 5.43 7.48 -6.91
N GLY A 26 6.23 6.66 -6.30
CA GLY A 26 7.61 7.02 -6.06
C GLY A 26 7.91 7.71 -4.75
N GLY A 27 7.04 7.63 -3.77
CA GLY A 27 7.38 8.08 -2.43
C GLY A 27 8.33 7.10 -1.74
N PRO A 28 8.91 7.49 -0.60
CA PRO A 28 9.74 6.56 0.17
C PRO A 28 8.93 5.35 0.59
N ILE A 29 9.61 4.23 0.69
CA ILE A 29 8.95 3.00 1.12
C ILE A 29 8.77 3.10 2.63
N GLU A 30 7.54 3.02 3.07
CA GLU A 30 7.21 3.11 4.48
C GLU A 30 6.56 1.82 4.94
N ASP A 31 6.65 1.58 6.23
CA ASP A 31 5.95 0.46 6.83
C ASP A 31 4.46 0.62 6.61
N ARG A 32 3.80 -0.47 6.33
CA ARG A 32 2.38 -0.44 6.00
C ARG A 32 1.60 -1.33 6.93
N GLU A 33 0.42 -0.88 7.23
CA GLU A 33 -0.53 -1.72 7.92
C GLU A 33 -1.62 -2.15 6.96
N ALA A 34 -1.90 -3.41 6.98
CA ALA A 34 -3.04 -3.93 6.24
C ALA A 34 -4.28 -3.74 7.10
N GLY A 35 -5.37 -3.37 6.49
CA GLY A 35 -6.63 -3.22 7.21
C GLY A 35 -7.28 -4.57 7.44
N VAL A 36 -6.60 -5.45 8.14
CA VAL A 36 -7.10 -6.79 8.38
C VAL A 36 -7.53 -6.95 9.84
N ALA A 37 -8.38 -7.92 10.05
CA ALA A 37 -8.92 -8.16 11.36
C ALA A 37 -7.83 -8.68 12.31
N SER A 38 -8.10 -8.54 13.60
CA SER A 38 -7.22 -9.09 14.61
C SER A 38 -7.13 -10.60 14.45
N GLY A 39 -5.97 -11.15 14.73
CA GLY A 39 -5.74 -12.57 14.57
C GLY A 39 -4.92 -12.91 13.33
N SER A 40 -4.50 -11.91 12.58
CA SER A 40 -3.59 -12.15 11.46
C SER A 40 -2.27 -12.66 11.99
N GLU A 41 -1.81 -13.75 11.45
CA GLU A 41 -0.53 -14.32 11.85
C GLU A 41 0.32 -14.50 10.61
N CYS A 42 1.54 -13.99 10.67
CA CYS A 42 2.45 -14.04 9.54
C CYS A 42 2.90 -15.47 9.25
N THR A 43 2.83 -15.86 7.99
CA THR A 43 3.42 -17.12 7.52
C THR A 43 4.27 -16.80 6.31
N ALA A 44 5.53 -17.21 6.34
CA ALA A 44 6.47 -16.89 5.29
C ALA A 44 6.67 -18.03 4.27
N ASP A 45 5.80 -19.00 4.26
CA ASP A 45 5.98 -20.22 3.46
C ASP A 45 5.99 -19.98 1.95
N SER A 46 5.27 -18.98 1.48
CA SER A 46 5.13 -18.73 0.05
C SER A 46 5.83 -17.46 -0.39
N THR A 47 6.90 -17.07 0.29
CA THR A 47 7.56 -15.80 0.02
C THR A 47 8.74 -15.88 -0.93
N GLN A 48 9.18 -17.07 -1.29
CA GLN A 48 10.37 -17.23 -2.13
C GLN A 48 10.24 -16.52 -3.48
N ARG A 49 9.03 -16.47 -4.01
CA ARG A 49 8.79 -15.82 -5.31
C ARG A 49 9.04 -14.32 -5.29
N PHE A 50 9.07 -13.72 -4.12
CA PHE A 50 9.31 -12.28 -4.00
C PHE A 50 10.80 -11.93 -3.87
N ILE A 51 11.63 -12.90 -3.58
CA ILE A 51 13.07 -12.67 -3.46
C ILE A 51 13.60 -12.25 -4.83
N GLY A 52 14.36 -11.16 -4.85
CA GLY A 52 14.88 -10.61 -6.09
C GLY A 52 13.98 -9.61 -6.77
N GLN A 53 12.74 -9.48 -6.33
CA GLN A 53 11.85 -8.46 -6.86
C GLN A 53 12.17 -7.10 -6.26
N THR A 54 11.72 -6.05 -6.93
CA THR A 54 11.95 -4.69 -6.46
C THR A 54 11.11 -4.41 -5.23
N ALA A 55 11.74 -3.82 -4.21
CA ALA A 55 11.02 -3.38 -3.04
C ALA A 55 10.20 -2.14 -3.41
N SER A 56 8.89 -2.29 -3.41
CA SER A 56 7.96 -1.24 -3.83
C SER A 56 6.67 -1.37 -3.04
N SER A 57 5.83 -0.35 -3.13
CA SER A 57 4.51 -0.40 -2.47
C SER A 57 3.67 -1.56 -2.99
N GLU A 58 3.76 -1.83 -4.28
CA GLU A 58 2.99 -2.92 -4.89
C GLU A 58 3.46 -4.27 -4.40
N THR A 59 4.78 -4.48 -4.40
CA THR A 59 5.34 -5.72 -3.89
C THR A 59 5.05 -5.87 -2.40
N GLY A 60 5.12 -4.79 -1.64
CA GLY A 60 4.79 -4.81 -0.23
C GLY A 60 3.35 -5.23 0.03
N ALA A 61 2.43 -4.73 -0.75
CA ALA A 61 1.01 -5.12 -0.62
C ALA A 61 0.83 -6.61 -0.94
N ALA A 62 1.51 -7.09 -1.95
CA ALA A 62 1.44 -8.50 -2.32
C ALA A 62 2.02 -9.40 -1.23
N ILE A 63 3.11 -8.96 -0.62
CA ILE A 63 3.72 -9.72 0.49
C ILE A 63 2.81 -9.73 1.71
N LEU A 64 2.20 -8.60 2.05
CA LEU A 64 1.25 -8.56 3.15
C LEU A 64 0.13 -9.57 2.96
N ALA A 65 -0.42 -9.62 1.76
CA ALA A 65 -1.50 -10.54 1.45
C ALA A 65 -1.01 -11.99 1.48
N ALA A 66 0.14 -12.26 0.91
CA ALA A 66 0.67 -13.62 0.81
C ALA A 66 1.07 -14.18 2.18
N THR A 67 1.48 -13.33 3.10
CA THR A 67 1.93 -13.76 4.42
C THR A 67 0.84 -13.65 5.49
N ASN A 68 -0.34 -13.16 5.12
CA ASN A 68 -1.43 -12.94 6.06
C ASN A 68 -1.03 -12.02 7.22
N SER A 69 -0.11 -11.10 6.96
CA SER A 69 0.41 -10.21 7.99
C SER A 69 -0.45 -8.96 8.12
N ARG A 70 -0.48 -8.41 9.31
CA ARG A 70 -1.14 -7.15 9.56
C ARG A 70 -0.26 -5.96 9.19
N THR A 71 1.02 -6.07 9.49
CA THR A 71 1.98 -5.01 9.22
C THR A 71 3.18 -5.55 8.46
N LEU A 72 3.80 -4.67 7.70
CA LEU A 72 5.04 -4.99 7.00
C LEU A 72 6.08 -3.95 7.41
N ARG A 73 7.25 -4.45 7.79
CA ARG A 73 8.39 -3.58 8.10
C ARG A 73 9.46 -3.74 7.03
N TRP A 74 9.84 -2.63 6.41
CA TRP A 74 10.91 -2.62 5.44
C TRP A 74 12.26 -2.54 6.14
N GLY A 75 13.21 -3.33 5.66
CA GLY A 75 14.56 -3.33 6.17
C GLY A 75 15.56 -2.86 5.13
N PRO A 76 15.90 -1.56 5.13
CA PRO A 76 16.93 -1.06 4.22
C PRO A 76 18.28 -1.70 4.48
N PRO A 77 19.24 -1.57 3.54
CA PRO A 77 20.59 -2.11 3.77
C PRO A 77 21.20 -1.51 5.03
N ASP A 78 21.91 -2.35 5.75
CA ASP A 78 22.63 -1.96 6.97
C ASP A 78 21.74 -1.45 8.09
N SER A 79 20.45 -1.78 8.05
CA SER A 79 19.54 -1.38 9.12
C SER A 79 19.65 -2.36 10.28
N MET A 80 19.45 -1.81 11.47
CA MET A 80 19.39 -2.60 12.70
C MET A 80 18.01 -2.45 13.29
N PHE A 81 17.42 -3.59 13.64
CA PHE A 81 16.10 -3.60 14.22
C PHE A 81 16.16 -3.91 15.70
N THR A 82 15.19 -3.38 16.44
CA THR A 82 15.01 -3.76 17.81
C THR A 82 14.51 -5.20 17.89
N MET A 83 14.74 -5.85 19.01
CA MET A 83 14.39 -7.25 19.21
C MET A 83 12.95 -7.42 19.65
N ASP A 84 12.05 -6.73 18.99
CA ASP A 84 10.63 -6.81 19.30
C ASP A 84 9.92 -7.70 18.29
N TYR A 85 9.76 -8.93 18.62
CA TYR A 85 9.07 -9.88 17.75
C TYR A 85 7.57 -9.63 17.77
N ARG A 86 6.96 -9.61 16.58
CA ARG A 86 5.51 -9.50 16.44
C ARG A 86 5.01 -10.58 15.50
N PRO A 87 4.10 -11.45 15.98
CA PRO A 87 3.61 -12.55 15.15
C PRO A 87 2.76 -12.11 13.98
N ASP A 88 2.25 -10.89 13.99
CA ASP A 88 1.42 -10.35 12.91
C ASP A 88 2.19 -9.46 11.94
N ARG A 89 3.51 -9.45 12.04
CA ARG A 89 4.34 -8.57 11.19
C ARG A 89 5.28 -9.39 10.32
N VAL A 90 5.39 -8.97 9.05
CA VAL A 90 6.40 -9.49 8.15
C VAL A 90 7.49 -8.43 7.97
N THR A 91 8.75 -8.85 8.04
CA THR A 91 9.90 -7.98 7.80
C THR A 91 10.52 -8.35 6.46
N VAL A 92 10.69 -7.35 5.61
CA VAL A 92 11.21 -7.52 4.26
C VAL A 92 12.50 -6.73 4.14
N MET A 93 13.60 -7.44 3.96
CA MET A 93 14.91 -6.83 3.81
C MET A 93 15.21 -6.64 2.33
N TYR A 94 15.85 -5.53 1.99
CA TYR A 94 16.24 -5.28 0.62
C TYR A 94 17.64 -4.65 0.58
N ASP A 95 18.27 -4.77 -0.58
CA ASP A 95 19.66 -4.32 -0.76
C ASP A 95 19.71 -2.90 -1.34
N ALA A 96 20.94 -2.43 -1.63
CA ALA A 96 21.17 -1.08 -2.14
C ALA A 96 20.56 -0.85 -3.52
N GLN A 97 20.22 -1.91 -4.24
CA GLN A 97 19.55 -1.84 -5.53
C GLN A 97 18.03 -1.98 -5.39
N SER A 98 17.54 -1.90 -4.18
CA SER A 98 16.12 -2.05 -3.86
C SER A 98 15.55 -3.42 -4.24
N ARG A 99 16.38 -4.45 -4.19
CA ARG A 99 15.93 -5.81 -4.45
C ARG A 99 15.74 -6.55 -3.13
N ILE A 100 14.65 -7.26 -3.04
CA ILE A 100 14.31 -7.99 -1.83
C ILE A 100 15.27 -9.16 -1.67
N THR A 101 15.88 -9.25 -0.50
CA THR A 101 16.87 -10.29 -0.20
C THR A 101 16.38 -11.30 0.83
N GLU A 102 15.48 -10.89 1.72
CA GLU A 102 15.01 -11.76 2.78
C GLU A 102 13.62 -11.34 3.21
N ILE A 103 12.78 -12.32 3.49
CA ILE A 103 11.44 -12.09 4.01
C ILE A 103 11.23 -13.03 5.19
N ARG A 104 10.86 -12.47 6.33
CA ARG A 104 10.66 -13.29 7.53
C ARG A 104 9.55 -12.71 8.39
N CYS A 105 8.93 -13.54 9.17
CA CYS A 105 7.94 -13.11 10.16
C CYS A 105 8.63 -12.59 11.41
N GLY A 106 8.07 -11.54 11.97
CA GLY A 106 8.62 -10.98 13.20
C GLY A 106 9.03 -9.52 13.16
#